data_63a3cb92f63584872ba25985b6c1340d
#
_entry.id   63a3cb92f63584872ba25985b6c1340d
#
_cell.length_a   1.000
_cell.length_b   1.000
_cell.length_c   1.000
_cell.angle_alpha   90.00
_cell.angle_beta   90.00
_cell.angle_gamma   90.00
#
_symmetry.space_group_name_H-M   'P 1'
#
loop_
_entity.id
_entity.type
_entity.pdbx_description
1 polymer ?
#
loop_
_entity_poly.entity_id
_entity_poly.type
_entity_poly.pdbx_seq_one_letter_code
_entity_poly.pdbx_strand_id
1 'polypeptide(L)'
;MGGNLLAIEQMKYIVWRKCIAGLLVLMCVGMTSAQIIRVGAKAGPQLSWFAVDDPKYNPVATVRPIAGFHAGLVFAFKVKDRYFLNTEFIYSQKGKTVVGKIDPYLHDKVVYHHLDIPVLFSMHFKGKLANTRQFKWYVNAGPNTSYWLGGKGVIKSGDLIENSISELKYKIAFGTRPDHNNPDILYIKDVKRLQFGINIGGGILLEPAPKQKIMIDFRYEIGHTRIGTPESSQFLIPADYQDSLKGRNKGIRLSLVYLFEFSSDRKARNKGKSTIDPKG
;
A
#
# COMPACT_ATOMS: atom_id res chain seq x y z
N MET A 1 -5.97 -1.78 -40.63
CA MET A 1 -4.99 -1.71 -39.54
C MET A 1 -5.58 -1.91 -38.12
N GLY A 2 -6.89 -2.06 -37.95
CA GLY A 2 -7.55 -2.20 -36.63
C GLY A 2 -7.53 -3.60 -35.98
N GLY A 3 -7.27 -4.67 -36.73
CA GLY A 3 -7.39 -6.03 -36.20
C GLY A 3 -6.27 -6.47 -35.24
N ASN A 4 -5.07 -5.92 -35.40
CA ASN A 4 -3.91 -6.30 -34.57
C ASN A 4 -3.93 -5.68 -33.16
N LEU A 5 -4.56 -4.52 -32.97
CA LEU A 5 -4.68 -3.88 -31.65
C LEU A 5 -5.64 -4.65 -30.72
N LEU A 6 -6.77 -5.09 -31.25
CA LEU A 6 -7.75 -5.89 -30.51
C LEU A 6 -7.19 -7.27 -30.09
N ALA A 7 -6.39 -7.89 -30.94
CA ALA A 7 -5.75 -9.17 -30.63
C ALA A 7 -4.68 -9.03 -29.52
N ILE A 8 -3.95 -7.94 -29.48
CA ILE A 8 -2.93 -7.66 -28.44
C ILE A 8 -3.60 -7.36 -27.09
N GLU A 9 -4.71 -6.64 -27.05
CA GLU A 9 -5.48 -6.39 -25.83
C GLU A 9 -6.11 -7.67 -25.26
N GLN A 10 -6.69 -8.47 -26.13
CA GLN A 10 -7.24 -9.78 -25.75
C GLN A 10 -6.16 -10.71 -25.19
N MET A 11 -4.97 -10.73 -25.79
CA MET A 11 -3.86 -11.55 -25.33
C MET A 11 -3.33 -11.09 -23.96
N LYS A 12 -3.24 -9.78 -23.72
CA LYS A 12 -2.88 -9.22 -22.39
C LYS A 12 -3.90 -9.60 -21.32
N TYR A 13 -5.18 -9.57 -21.66
CA TYR A 13 -6.27 -9.92 -20.73
C TYR A 13 -6.24 -11.41 -20.37
N ILE A 14 -5.97 -12.31 -21.36
CA ILE A 14 -5.87 -13.75 -21.14
C ILE A 14 -4.65 -14.10 -20.27
N VAL A 15 -3.50 -13.49 -20.54
CA VAL A 15 -2.28 -13.67 -19.73
C VAL A 15 -2.50 -13.20 -18.30
N TRP A 16 -3.15 -12.06 -18.11
CA TRP A 16 -3.44 -11.50 -16.78
C TRP A 16 -4.38 -12.40 -15.98
N ARG A 17 -5.43 -12.94 -16.60
CA ARG A 17 -6.34 -13.94 -15.97
C ARG A 17 -5.60 -15.21 -15.56
N LYS A 18 -4.69 -15.71 -16.38
CA LYS A 18 -3.89 -16.91 -16.05
C LYS A 18 -2.91 -16.64 -14.90
N CYS A 19 -2.29 -15.48 -14.86
CA CYS A 19 -1.43 -15.07 -13.73
C CYS A 19 -2.20 -14.94 -12.43
N ILE A 20 -3.39 -14.34 -12.43
CA ILE A 20 -4.26 -14.23 -11.24
C ILE A 20 -4.73 -15.61 -10.80
N ALA A 21 -5.18 -16.45 -11.74
CA ALA A 21 -5.59 -17.81 -11.42
C ALA A 21 -4.43 -18.64 -10.85
N GLY A 22 -3.23 -18.52 -11.40
CA GLY A 22 -2.02 -19.16 -10.88
C GLY A 22 -1.67 -18.68 -9.47
N LEU A 23 -1.79 -17.38 -9.21
CA LEU A 23 -1.55 -16.80 -7.88
C LEU A 23 -2.58 -17.27 -6.85
N LEU A 24 -3.86 -17.34 -7.25
CA LEU A 24 -4.95 -17.88 -6.42
C LEU A 24 -4.73 -19.37 -6.10
N VAL A 25 -4.32 -20.16 -7.08
CA VAL A 25 -4.00 -21.58 -6.88
C VAL A 25 -2.80 -21.74 -5.95
N LEU A 26 -1.74 -20.94 -6.12
CA LEU A 26 -0.59 -20.94 -5.19
C LEU A 26 -1.00 -20.58 -3.75
N MET A 27 -1.89 -19.59 -3.58
CA MET A 27 -2.45 -19.26 -2.26
C MET A 27 -3.29 -20.41 -1.69
N CYS A 28 -4.11 -21.07 -2.49
CA CYS A 28 -4.92 -22.20 -2.04
C CYS A 28 -4.06 -23.42 -1.64
N VAL A 29 -3.02 -23.73 -2.38
CA VAL A 29 -2.08 -24.82 -2.07
C VAL A 29 -1.28 -24.53 -0.79
N GLY A 30 -0.88 -23.27 -0.58
CA GLY A 30 -0.22 -22.84 0.66
C GLY A 30 -1.13 -22.95 1.89
N MET A 31 -2.44 -22.74 1.75
CA MET A 31 -3.42 -22.84 2.85
C MET A 31 -3.67 -24.27 3.33
N THR A 32 -3.58 -25.27 2.46
CA THR A 32 -3.83 -26.67 2.84
C THR A 32 -2.73 -27.27 3.74
N SER A 33 -1.55 -26.66 3.74
CA SER A 33 -0.40 -27.11 4.54
C SER A 33 -0.10 -26.25 5.76
N ALA A 34 -0.73 -25.08 5.89
CA ALA A 34 -0.51 -24.17 7.00
C ALA A 34 -1.20 -24.66 8.27
N GLN A 35 -0.41 -25.17 9.20
CA GLN A 35 -0.91 -25.62 10.53
C GLN A 35 -1.25 -24.44 11.46
N ILE A 36 -0.71 -23.26 11.21
CA ILE A 36 -0.90 -22.05 12.03
C ILE A 36 -1.21 -20.89 11.10
N ILE A 37 -2.36 -20.26 11.35
CA ILE A 37 -2.81 -19.05 10.67
C ILE A 37 -2.97 -17.96 11.74
N ARG A 38 -2.47 -16.75 11.45
CA ARG A 38 -2.68 -15.57 12.29
C ARG A 38 -3.47 -14.54 11.50
N VAL A 39 -4.49 -13.99 12.13
CA VAL A 39 -5.33 -12.97 11.53
C VAL A 39 -5.44 -11.81 12.51
N GLY A 40 -5.42 -10.59 12.02
CA GLY A 40 -5.59 -9.45 12.90
C GLY A 40 -5.61 -8.11 12.18
N ALA A 41 -5.53 -7.07 12.99
CA ALA A 41 -5.58 -5.69 12.55
C ALA A 41 -4.21 -5.02 12.67
N LYS A 42 -3.99 -4.05 11.82
CA LYS A 42 -2.78 -3.23 11.75
C LYS A 42 -3.18 -1.78 11.54
N ALA A 43 -2.56 -0.86 12.29
CA ALA A 43 -2.73 0.56 12.09
C ALA A 43 -1.48 1.32 12.53
N GLY A 44 -1.30 2.53 12.00
CA GLY A 44 -0.22 3.40 12.44
C GLY A 44 0.00 4.63 11.56
N PRO A 45 0.88 5.51 11.99
CA PRO A 45 1.34 6.65 11.20
C PRO A 45 2.23 6.20 10.05
N GLN A 46 2.23 7.02 9.01
CA GLN A 46 3.18 6.90 7.90
C GLN A 46 3.65 8.26 7.43
N LEU A 47 4.87 8.29 6.93
CA LEU A 47 5.45 9.41 6.21
C LEU A 47 5.62 8.98 4.77
N SER A 48 5.05 9.73 3.84
CA SER A 48 5.16 9.44 2.41
C SER A 48 5.72 10.64 1.66
N TRP A 49 6.42 10.38 0.59
CA TRP A 49 6.91 11.39 -0.35
C TRP A 49 6.87 10.88 -1.77
N PHE A 50 6.79 11.81 -2.67
CA PHE A 50 6.73 11.55 -4.09
C PHE A 50 8.08 11.89 -4.73
N ALA A 51 8.77 10.88 -5.24
CA ALA A 51 10.01 11.07 -5.98
C ALA A 51 9.68 11.44 -7.42
N VAL A 52 9.79 12.72 -7.76
CA VAL A 52 9.53 13.23 -9.11
C VAL A 52 10.68 12.85 -10.02
N ASP A 53 10.37 12.23 -11.17
CA ASP A 53 11.32 11.85 -12.23
C ASP A 53 11.26 12.85 -13.40
N ASP A 54 10.90 14.10 -13.15
CA ASP A 54 10.75 15.15 -14.16
C ASP A 54 11.78 16.25 -13.99
N PRO A 55 12.82 16.31 -14.87
CA PRO A 55 13.86 17.35 -14.78
C PRO A 55 13.34 18.78 -14.96
N LYS A 56 12.23 18.97 -15.70
CA LYS A 56 11.60 20.29 -15.92
C LYS A 56 10.86 20.82 -14.70
N TYR A 57 10.41 19.90 -13.82
CA TYR A 57 9.65 20.25 -12.63
C TYR A 57 10.55 20.71 -11.46
N ASN A 58 11.72 20.12 -11.32
CA ASN A 58 12.62 20.39 -10.21
C ASN A 58 13.08 21.86 -10.08
N PRO A 59 13.30 22.63 -11.16
CA PRO A 59 13.60 24.06 -11.07
C PRO A 59 12.41 24.90 -10.59
N VAL A 60 11.18 24.46 -10.87
CA VAL A 60 9.95 25.24 -10.66
C VAL A 60 9.38 25.03 -9.25
N ALA A 61 9.48 23.81 -8.71
CA ALA A 61 8.86 23.45 -7.44
C ALA A 61 9.72 22.49 -6.63
N THR A 62 9.48 22.50 -5.31
CA THR A 62 10.03 21.54 -4.35
C THR A 62 8.94 20.63 -3.82
N VAL A 63 9.18 19.32 -3.84
CA VAL A 63 8.27 18.34 -3.27
C VAL A 63 8.72 17.95 -1.87
N ARG A 64 7.81 18.09 -0.89
CA ARG A 64 8.04 17.73 0.50
C ARG A 64 7.19 16.53 0.91
N PRO A 65 7.66 15.72 1.89
CA PRO A 65 6.89 14.61 2.43
C PRO A 65 5.65 15.09 3.17
N ILE A 66 4.66 14.18 3.27
CA ILE A 66 3.48 14.37 4.12
C ILE A 66 3.35 13.26 5.15
N ALA A 67 2.84 13.61 6.31
CA ALA A 67 2.36 12.65 7.29
C ALA A 67 0.93 12.21 6.95
N GLY A 68 0.67 10.92 7.12
CA GLY A 68 -0.63 10.31 6.93
C GLY A 68 -0.78 9.12 7.88
N PHE A 69 -1.79 8.31 7.66
CA PHE A 69 -2.00 7.07 8.41
C PHE A 69 -2.31 5.91 7.47
N HIS A 70 -2.19 4.71 8.01
CA HIS A 70 -2.63 3.48 7.36
C HIS A 70 -3.33 2.59 8.38
N ALA A 71 -4.29 1.80 7.89
CA ALA A 71 -5.01 0.82 8.69
C ALA A 71 -5.50 -0.33 7.82
N GLY A 72 -5.58 -1.54 8.37
CA GLY A 72 -6.07 -2.68 7.61
C GLY A 72 -5.97 -4.01 8.33
N LEU A 73 -6.06 -5.08 7.55
CA LEU A 73 -6.06 -6.46 8.01
C LEU A 73 -4.77 -7.15 7.60
N VAL A 74 -4.33 -8.08 8.44
CA VAL A 74 -3.13 -8.90 8.26
C VAL A 74 -3.49 -10.36 8.37
N PHE A 75 -3.01 -11.15 7.42
CA PHE A 75 -3.09 -12.60 7.40
C PHE A 75 -1.68 -13.17 7.31
N ALA A 76 -1.26 -13.94 8.32
CA ALA A 76 0.06 -14.53 8.37
C ALA A 76 -0.05 -16.04 8.41
N PHE A 77 0.57 -16.71 7.45
CA PHE A 77 0.58 -18.17 7.30
C PHE A 77 1.95 -18.69 7.67
N LYS A 78 2.02 -19.60 8.63
CA LYS A 78 3.26 -20.27 8.98
C LYS A 78 3.63 -21.27 7.89
N VAL A 79 4.74 -21.04 7.20
CA VAL A 79 5.25 -21.93 6.14
C VAL A 79 6.12 -23.02 6.74
N LYS A 80 7.07 -22.65 7.59
CA LYS A 80 8.00 -23.58 8.26
C LYS A 80 8.56 -22.90 9.51
N ASP A 81 8.87 -23.61 10.55
CA ASP A 81 9.44 -23.18 11.83
C ASP A 81 9.36 -21.66 12.15
N ARG A 82 10.31 -20.89 11.60
CA ARG A 82 10.45 -19.44 11.78
C ARG A 82 10.03 -18.61 10.57
N TYR A 83 9.50 -19.24 9.52
CA TYR A 83 9.14 -18.60 8.28
C TYR A 83 7.64 -18.42 8.15
N PHE A 84 7.22 -17.22 7.78
CA PHE A 84 5.82 -16.84 7.58
C PHE A 84 5.65 -16.15 6.22
N LEU A 85 4.54 -16.41 5.57
CA LEU A 85 4.04 -15.64 4.45
C LEU A 85 2.92 -14.75 4.95
N ASN A 86 3.07 -13.45 4.81
CA ASN A 86 2.07 -12.46 5.24
C ASN A 86 1.45 -11.83 4.01
N THR A 87 0.12 -11.74 3.99
CA THR A 87 -0.61 -10.86 3.06
C THR A 87 -1.42 -9.87 3.86
N GLU A 88 -1.53 -8.66 3.36
CA GLU A 88 -2.21 -7.58 4.07
C GLU A 88 -3.16 -6.85 3.11
N PHE A 89 -4.23 -6.27 3.66
CA PHE A 89 -5.16 -5.38 2.96
C PHE A 89 -5.18 -4.07 3.73
N ILE A 90 -4.47 -3.08 3.22
CA ILE A 90 -4.17 -1.85 3.94
C ILE A 90 -4.73 -0.65 3.17
N TYR A 91 -5.64 0.09 3.79
CA TYR A 91 -5.93 1.45 3.37
C TYR A 91 -4.78 2.37 3.82
N SER A 92 -4.28 3.21 2.92
CA SER A 92 -3.17 4.12 3.21
C SER A 92 -3.36 5.49 2.58
N GLN A 93 -2.94 6.53 3.31
CA GLN A 93 -2.90 7.91 2.84
C GLN A 93 -1.48 8.26 2.43
N LYS A 94 -1.23 8.37 1.15
CA LYS A 94 0.05 8.81 0.58
C LYS A 94 -0.11 10.22 0.02
N GLY A 95 0.98 10.85 -0.39
CA GLY A 95 0.87 12.14 -1.06
C GLY A 95 2.16 12.95 -1.01
N LYS A 96 1.98 14.24 -1.25
CA LYS A 96 3.08 15.21 -1.29
C LYS A 96 2.57 16.61 -0.93
N THR A 97 3.50 17.45 -0.53
CA THR A 97 3.31 18.89 -0.50
C THR A 97 4.25 19.50 -1.53
N VAL A 98 3.71 20.32 -2.41
CA VAL A 98 4.46 21.07 -3.40
C VAL A 98 4.59 22.50 -2.93
N VAL A 99 5.81 23.05 -3.02
CA VAL A 99 6.12 24.45 -2.70
C VAL A 99 6.78 25.05 -3.93
N GLY A 100 6.21 26.12 -4.46
CA GLY A 100 6.76 26.84 -5.61
C GLY A 100 8.12 27.46 -5.30
N LYS A 101 8.98 27.51 -6.30
CA LYS A 101 10.26 28.22 -6.27
C LYS A 101 10.18 29.54 -7.03
N ILE A 102 9.34 29.57 -8.06
CA ILE A 102 9.09 30.75 -8.91
C ILE A 102 7.93 31.55 -8.33
N ASP A 103 6.79 30.91 -8.05
CA ASP A 103 5.67 31.50 -7.32
C ASP A 103 5.84 31.22 -5.82
N PRO A 104 6.16 32.21 -4.97
CA PRO A 104 6.31 32.02 -3.53
C PRO A 104 5.00 31.64 -2.82
N TYR A 105 3.85 31.96 -3.44
CA TYR A 105 2.51 31.67 -2.91
C TYR A 105 2.05 30.26 -3.26
N LEU A 106 2.69 29.59 -4.24
CA LEU A 106 2.34 28.24 -4.63
C LEU A 106 2.59 27.26 -3.51
N HIS A 107 1.51 26.73 -2.98
CA HIS A 107 1.53 25.69 -1.97
C HIS A 107 0.39 24.70 -2.24
N ASP A 108 0.70 23.53 -2.75
CA ASP A 108 -0.28 22.47 -2.99
C ASP A 108 -0.02 21.27 -2.09
N LYS A 109 -0.98 20.97 -1.22
CA LYS A 109 -0.96 19.79 -0.35
C LYS A 109 -1.98 18.78 -0.83
N VAL A 110 -1.50 17.67 -1.36
CA VAL A 110 -2.35 16.61 -1.91
C VAL A 110 -2.20 15.31 -1.12
N VAL A 111 -3.34 14.69 -0.80
CA VAL A 111 -3.44 13.38 -0.16
C VAL A 111 -4.11 12.40 -1.10
N TYR A 112 -3.41 11.32 -1.42
CA TYR A 112 -3.88 10.21 -2.24
C TYR A 112 -4.33 9.06 -1.35
N HIS A 113 -5.48 8.48 -1.66
CA HIS A 113 -6.03 7.30 -0.98
C HIS A 113 -5.68 6.04 -1.76
N HIS A 114 -5.03 5.08 -1.12
CA HIS A 114 -4.62 3.84 -1.74
C HIS A 114 -5.15 2.63 -0.97
N LEU A 115 -5.37 1.54 -1.71
CA LEU A 115 -5.50 0.19 -1.16
C LEU A 115 -4.20 -0.56 -1.50
N ASP A 116 -3.42 -0.90 -0.49
CA ASP A 116 -2.16 -1.62 -0.62
C ASP A 116 -2.37 -3.10 -0.26
N ILE A 117 -1.83 -3.98 -1.08
CA ILE A 117 -1.88 -5.44 -0.90
C ILE A 117 -0.46 -5.99 -1.00
N PRO A 118 0.33 -5.88 0.07
CA PRO A 118 1.65 -6.49 0.12
C PRO A 118 1.57 -7.99 0.37
N VAL A 119 2.48 -8.74 -0.26
CA VAL A 119 2.74 -10.15 0.02
C VAL A 119 4.19 -10.26 0.49
N LEU A 120 4.38 -10.57 1.77
CA LEU A 120 5.67 -10.47 2.44
C LEU A 120 6.15 -11.81 2.95
N PHE A 121 7.37 -12.14 2.65
CA PHE A 121 8.07 -13.22 3.32
C PHE A 121 8.72 -12.71 4.60
N SER A 122 8.41 -13.33 5.74
CA SER A 122 8.90 -12.93 7.06
C SER A 122 9.71 -14.03 7.70
N MET A 123 10.85 -13.66 8.28
CA MET A 123 11.69 -14.55 9.06
C MET A 123 11.78 -14.07 10.50
N HIS A 124 11.41 -14.95 11.44
CA HIS A 124 11.35 -14.64 12.86
C HIS A 124 12.58 -15.21 13.60
N PHE A 125 13.09 -14.44 14.54
CA PHE A 125 14.24 -14.78 15.36
C PHE A 125 13.88 -14.69 16.84
N LYS A 126 14.55 -15.47 17.66
CA LYS A 126 14.49 -15.35 19.12
C LYS A 126 15.59 -14.42 19.59
N GLY A 127 15.28 -13.46 20.42
CA GLY A 127 16.21 -12.55 21.07
C GLY A 127 16.11 -12.70 22.60
N LYS A 128 17.18 -12.39 23.29
CA LYS A 128 17.20 -12.24 24.75
C LYS A 128 17.66 -10.81 25.06
N LEU A 129 16.89 -10.09 25.83
CA LEU A 129 17.28 -8.77 26.32
C LEU A 129 17.64 -8.92 27.80
N ALA A 130 18.92 -8.71 28.12
CA ALA A 130 19.46 -8.90 29.46
C ALA A 130 19.01 -10.24 30.10
N ASN A 131 18.95 -10.36 31.41
CA ASN A 131 18.69 -11.64 32.07
C ASN A 131 17.23 -12.09 32.18
N THR A 132 16.24 -11.38 31.58
CA THR A 132 14.87 -11.55 32.11
C THR A 132 13.75 -11.82 31.11
N ARG A 133 13.81 -11.43 29.83
CA ARG A 133 12.69 -11.65 28.91
C ARG A 133 13.14 -12.07 27.53
N GLN A 134 12.59 -13.19 27.05
CA GLN A 134 12.69 -13.59 25.65
C GLN A 134 11.72 -12.73 24.84
N PHE A 135 12.21 -12.10 23.78
CA PHE A 135 11.39 -11.44 22.78
C PHE A 135 11.69 -12.07 21.41
N LYS A 136 10.78 -11.90 20.49
CA LYS A 136 11.00 -12.27 19.09
C LYS A 136 11.11 -11.00 18.27
N TRP A 137 12.01 -11.01 17.31
CA TRP A 137 12.09 -9.99 16.30
C TRP A 137 12.00 -10.64 14.92
N TYR A 138 11.69 -9.88 13.91
CA TYR A 138 11.55 -10.39 12.58
C TYR A 138 12.01 -9.37 11.55
N VAL A 139 12.35 -9.88 10.37
CA VAL A 139 12.52 -9.10 9.14
C VAL A 139 11.53 -9.61 8.12
N ASN A 140 11.07 -8.72 7.27
CA ASN A 140 10.18 -9.06 6.18
C ASN A 140 10.51 -8.28 4.91
N ALA A 141 10.26 -8.89 3.76
CA ALA A 141 10.39 -8.25 2.46
C ALA A 141 9.43 -8.90 1.47
N GLY A 142 9.01 -8.14 0.46
CA GLY A 142 8.21 -8.68 -0.62
C GLY A 142 7.55 -7.61 -1.49
N PRO A 143 6.87 -8.05 -2.57
CA PRO A 143 6.16 -7.17 -3.47
C PRO A 143 4.97 -6.51 -2.79
N ASN A 144 4.66 -5.30 -3.26
CA ASN A 144 3.46 -4.55 -2.90
C ASN A 144 2.70 -4.16 -4.15
N THR A 145 1.42 -4.47 -4.17
CA THR A 145 0.48 -3.98 -5.18
C THR A 145 -0.37 -2.90 -4.54
N SER A 146 -0.44 -1.74 -5.15
CA SER A 146 -1.12 -0.56 -4.63
C SER A 146 -2.14 -0.06 -5.65
N TYR A 147 -3.40 0.10 -5.26
CA TYR A 147 -4.44 0.63 -6.12
C TYR A 147 -4.86 2.02 -5.66
N TRP A 148 -4.75 3.01 -6.55
CA TRP A 148 -5.10 4.39 -6.27
C TRP A 148 -6.61 4.59 -6.36
N LEU A 149 -7.25 4.88 -5.23
CA LEU A 149 -8.69 5.04 -5.10
C LEU A 149 -9.17 6.44 -5.50
N GLY A 150 -8.35 7.46 -5.25
CA GLY A 150 -8.65 8.87 -5.44
C GLY A 150 -7.82 9.73 -4.51
N GLY A 151 -8.24 10.97 -4.30
CA GLY A 151 -7.53 11.89 -3.42
C GLY A 151 -8.25 13.21 -3.23
N LYS A 152 -7.63 14.06 -2.44
CA LYS A 152 -8.06 15.43 -2.21
C LYS A 152 -6.83 16.32 -1.97
N GLY A 153 -6.95 17.57 -2.32
CA GLY A 153 -5.90 18.53 -2.09
C GLY A 153 -6.41 19.91 -1.74
N VAL A 154 -5.47 20.75 -1.36
CA VAL A 154 -5.68 22.18 -1.12
C VAL A 154 -4.54 22.92 -1.77
N ILE A 155 -4.85 23.76 -2.73
CA ILE A 155 -3.88 24.59 -3.43
C ILE A 155 -4.06 26.06 -3.09
N LYS A 156 -2.91 26.75 -2.97
CA LYS A 156 -2.77 28.21 -2.91
C LYS A 156 -1.78 28.61 -3.99
N SER A 157 -2.01 29.71 -4.68
CA SER A 157 -1.08 30.26 -5.68
C SER A 157 -1.28 31.76 -5.80
N GLY A 158 -0.33 32.44 -6.43
CA GLY A 158 -0.44 33.87 -6.74
C GLY A 158 -1.68 34.20 -7.56
N ASP A 159 -1.98 33.40 -8.59
CA ASP A 159 -3.17 33.58 -9.46
C ASP A 159 -4.49 33.47 -8.67
N LEU A 160 -4.58 32.56 -7.69
CA LEU A 160 -5.77 32.45 -6.84
C LEU A 160 -5.95 33.71 -5.99
N ILE A 161 -4.85 34.28 -5.44
CA ILE A 161 -4.89 35.49 -4.62
C ILE A 161 -5.30 36.69 -5.48
N GLU A 162 -4.80 36.82 -6.70
CA GLU A 162 -5.22 37.87 -7.63
C GLU A 162 -6.71 37.81 -7.96
N ASN A 163 -7.29 36.61 -8.00
CA ASN A 163 -8.71 36.37 -8.16
C ASN A 163 -9.51 36.41 -6.84
N SER A 164 -8.92 36.93 -5.76
CA SER A 164 -9.56 37.01 -4.41
C SER A 164 -9.94 35.67 -3.81
N ILE A 165 -9.27 34.59 -4.21
CA ILE A 165 -9.46 33.23 -3.70
C ILE A 165 -8.27 32.90 -2.80
N SER A 166 -8.50 32.74 -1.49
CA SER A 166 -7.41 32.45 -0.54
C SER A 166 -6.87 31.03 -0.65
N GLU A 167 -7.71 30.05 -0.97
CA GLU A 167 -7.38 28.65 -1.20
C GLU A 167 -8.45 27.94 -2.00
N LEU A 168 -8.06 26.97 -2.82
CA LEU A 168 -8.97 26.09 -3.54
C LEU A 168 -8.84 24.65 -3.00
N LYS A 169 -9.95 24.11 -2.50
CA LYS A 169 -10.05 22.71 -2.10
C LYS A 169 -10.56 21.89 -3.27
N TYR A 170 -9.89 20.80 -3.57
CA TYR A 170 -10.27 19.96 -4.70
C TYR A 170 -10.29 18.48 -4.39
N LYS A 171 -11.06 17.71 -5.16
CA LYS A 171 -11.09 16.26 -5.18
C LYS A 171 -10.48 15.75 -6.48
N ILE A 172 -9.83 14.59 -6.41
CA ILE A 172 -9.26 13.95 -7.59
C ILE A 172 -10.25 12.94 -8.14
N ALA A 173 -10.59 13.10 -9.41
CA ALA A 173 -11.34 12.16 -10.23
C ALA A 173 -10.48 11.66 -11.40
N PHE A 174 -10.75 10.46 -11.88
CA PHE A 174 -10.02 9.85 -12.99
C PHE A 174 -10.84 9.89 -14.27
N GLY A 175 -10.17 10.14 -15.38
CA GLY A 175 -10.78 10.12 -16.71
C GLY A 175 -10.88 11.49 -17.35
N THR A 176 -11.69 11.55 -18.43
CA THR A 176 -11.92 12.78 -19.18
C THR A 176 -12.90 13.67 -18.43
N ARG A 177 -12.63 14.95 -18.44
CA ARG A 177 -13.48 15.96 -17.85
C ARG A 177 -14.82 16.03 -18.57
N PRO A 178 -15.97 16.09 -17.88
CA PRO A 178 -17.26 16.36 -18.49
C PRO A 178 -17.38 17.84 -18.90
N ASP A 179 -18.27 18.14 -19.84
CA ASP A 179 -18.49 19.51 -20.35
C ASP A 179 -18.98 20.49 -19.27
N HIS A 180 -19.67 19.98 -18.25
CA HIS A 180 -20.10 20.77 -17.09
C HIS A 180 -19.04 20.78 -16.01
N ASN A 181 -18.51 21.97 -15.77
CA ASN A 181 -17.34 22.21 -14.98
C ASN A 181 -17.64 22.37 -13.49
N ASN A 182 -17.18 21.44 -12.67
CA ASN A 182 -17.08 21.67 -11.23
C ASN A 182 -15.62 22.07 -10.91
N PRO A 183 -15.35 23.30 -10.47
CA PRO A 183 -13.99 23.78 -10.18
C PRO A 183 -13.31 23.00 -9.05
N ASP A 184 -14.10 22.34 -8.18
CA ASP A 184 -13.61 21.58 -7.04
C ASP A 184 -13.14 20.16 -7.41
N ILE A 185 -13.17 19.79 -8.69
CA ILE A 185 -12.74 18.48 -9.16
C ILE A 185 -11.57 18.58 -10.12
N LEU A 186 -10.44 18.02 -9.73
CA LEU A 186 -9.28 17.82 -10.60
C LEU A 186 -9.41 16.50 -11.34
N TYR A 187 -9.61 16.56 -12.66
CA TYR A 187 -9.67 15.39 -13.52
C TYR A 187 -8.27 15.02 -13.99
N ILE A 188 -7.88 13.76 -13.74
CA ILE A 188 -6.56 13.25 -14.10
C ILE A 188 -6.71 12.19 -15.18
N LYS A 189 -6.03 12.40 -16.31
CA LYS A 189 -5.96 11.49 -17.45
C LYS A 189 -4.65 10.68 -17.41
N ASP A 190 -4.62 9.56 -18.10
CA ASP A 190 -3.41 8.76 -18.40
C ASP A 190 -2.57 8.39 -17.18
N VAL A 191 -3.25 8.07 -16.07
CA VAL A 191 -2.60 7.64 -14.84
C VAL A 191 -2.66 6.14 -14.64
N LYS A 192 -1.60 5.59 -14.05
CA LYS A 192 -1.54 4.19 -13.65
C LYS A 192 -2.07 4.04 -12.23
N ARG A 193 -3.37 3.73 -12.13
CA ARG A 193 -4.02 3.49 -10.82
C ARG A 193 -3.47 2.26 -10.12
N LEU A 194 -3.09 1.23 -10.88
CA LEU A 194 -2.43 0.03 -10.36
C LEU A 194 -0.92 0.27 -10.37
N GLN A 195 -0.31 0.21 -9.20
CA GLN A 195 1.09 0.50 -8.97
C GLN A 195 1.75 -0.69 -8.29
N PHE A 196 3.01 -0.93 -8.63
CA PHE A 196 3.82 -1.98 -8.02
C PHE A 196 5.01 -1.37 -7.30
N GLY A 197 5.41 -2.02 -6.22
CA GLY A 197 6.55 -1.64 -5.41
C GLY A 197 7.09 -2.81 -4.62
N ILE A 198 8.03 -2.51 -3.75
CA ILE A 198 8.64 -3.46 -2.82
C ILE A 198 8.54 -2.87 -1.42
N ASN A 199 8.18 -3.69 -0.46
CA ASN A 199 8.23 -3.38 0.96
C ASN A 199 9.37 -4.17 1.61
N ILE A 200 10.15 -3.48 2.45
CA ILE A 200 11.19 -4.08 3.27
C ILE A 200 11.00 -3.56 4.69
N GLY A 201 11.06 -4.43 5.67
CA GLY A 201 10.85 -4.01 7.05
C GLY A 201 11.22 -5.05 8.07
N GLY A 202 10.82 -4.78 9.28
CA GLY A 202 11.01 -5.66 10.41
C GLY A 202 10.42 -5.08 11.67
N GLY A 203 10.52 -5.82 12.76
CA GLY A 203 9.94 -5.36 14.00
C GLY A 203 10.12 -6.33 15.16
N ILE A 204 9.40 -6.01 16.22
CA ILE A 204 9.39 -6.78 17.45
C ILE A 204 8.05 -7.47 17.59
N LEU A 205 8.07 -8.74 18.00
CA LEU A 205 6.90 -9.56 18.27
C LEU A 205 6.86 -9.88 19.75
N LEU A 206 5.79 -9.48 20.40
CA LEU A 206 5.44 -9.78 21.78
C LEU A 206 4.33 -10.82 21.82
N GLU A 207 4.42 -11.76 22.75
CA GLU A 207 3.44 -12.84 22.93
C GLU A 207 2.83 -12.74 24.34
N PRO A 208 1.88 -11.82 24.60
CA PRO A 208 1.29 -11.64 25.91
C PRO A 208 0.46 -12.85 26.36
N ALA A 209 -0.11 -13.60 25.42
CA ALA A 209 -0.83 -14.84 25.67
C ALA A 209 -0.57 -15.85 24.54
N PRO A 210 -0.83 -17.14 24.73
CA PRO A 210 -0.49 -18.19 23.76
C PRO A 210 -1.04 -17.96 22.34
N LYS A 211 -2.25 -17.41 22.24
CA LYS A 211 -2.92 -17.15 20.95
C LYS A 211 -2.87 -15.70 20.49
N GLN A 212 -2.34 -14.78 21.32
CA GLN A 212 -2.29 -13.37 21.04
C GLN A 212 -0.87 -12.94 20.71
N LYS A 213 -0.71 -12.16 19.65
CA LYS A 213 0.56 -11.61 19.22
C LYS A 213 0.41 -10.11 18.99
N ILE A 214 1.29 -9.34 19.59
CA ILE A 214 1.39 -7.89 19.37
C ILE A 214 2.71 -7.65 18.66
N MET A 215 2.66 -6.90 17.55
CA MET A 215 3.86 -6.55 16.81
C MET A 215 3.99 -5.03 16.67
N ILE A 216 5.21 -4.56 16.82
CA ILE A 216 5.61 -3.21 16.40
C ILE A 216 6.38 -3.39 15.11
N ASP A 217 5.84 -2.91 14.01
CA ASP A 217 6.34 -3.11 12.64
C ASP A 217 6.85 -1.81 12.06
N PHE A 218 8.10 -1.78 11.64
CA PHE A 218 8.70 -0.70 10.88
C PHE A 218 8.91 -1.14 9.45
N ARG A 219 8.49 -0.31 8.48
CA ARG A 219 8.54 -0.67 7.07
C ARG A 219 8.93 0.50 6.19
N TYR A 220 9.78 0.21 5.21
CA TYR A 220 10.10 1.10 4.11
C TYR A 220 9.44 0.60 2.83
N GLU A 221 8.73 1.49 2.14
CA GLU A 221 8.07 1.23 0.86
C GLU A 221 8.82 1.92 -0.28
N ILE A 222 9.14 1.16 -1.32
CA ILE A 222 9.80 1.62 -2.55
C ILE A 222 8.83 1.38 -3.70
N GLY A 223 8.17 2.44 -4.18
CA GLY A 223 7.35 2.37 -5.40
C GLY A 223 8.24 2.21 -6.64
N HIS A 224 7.88 1.29 -7.52
CA HIS A 224 8.55 1.05 -8.80
C HIS A 224 7.81 1.70 -9.96
N THR A 225 6.48 1.63 -9.96
CA THR A 225 5.63 2.18 -11.03
C THR A 225 5.55 3.69 -10.93
N ARG A 226 5.77 4.40 -12.04
CA ARG A 226 5.43 5.82 -12.19
C ARG A 226 3.91 5.99 -12.21
N ILE A 227 3.40 7.02 -11.54
CA ILE A 227 1.95 7.24 -11.39
C ILE A 227 1.35 7.78 -12.68
N GLY A 228 2.00 8.73 -13.34
CA GLY A 228 1.48 9.38 -14.54
C GLY A 228 2.56 10.00 -15.41
N THR A 229 2.13 10.87 -16.31
CA THR A 229 2.96 11.72 -17.17
C THR A 229 3.00 13.15 -16.62
N PRO A 230 3.87 14.04 -17.13
CA PRO A 230 3.87 15.45 -16.74
C PRO A 230 2.53 16.15 -17.02
N GLU A 231 1.84 15.74 -18.10
CA GLU A 231 0.58 16.35 -18.56
C GLU A 231 -0.66 15.71 -17.91
N SER A 232 -0.50 14.73 -17.00
CA SER A 232 -1.63 13.97 -16.45
C SER A 232 -2.55 14.81 -15.57
N SER A 233 -2.05 15.87 -14.93
CA SER A 233 -2.85 16.74 -14.07
C SER A 233 -2.71 18.20 -14.49
N GLN A 234 -3.82 18.81 -14.82
CA GLN A 234 -3.88 20.21 -15.17
C GLN A 234 -5.07 20.86 -14.47
N PHE A 235 -4.81 21.87 -13.66
CA PHE A 235 -5.87 22.70 -13.12
C PHE A 235 -6.43 23.58 -14.23
N LEU A 236 -7.72 23.74 -14.25
CA LEU A 236 -8.41 24.67 -15.15
C LEU A 236 -8.84 25.85 -14.33
N ILE A 237 -8.14 26.95 -14.55
CA ILE A 237 -8.57 28.28 -14.09
C ILE A 237 -9.26 28.27 -12.69
N PRO A 238 -8.80 29.00 -11.71
CA PRO A 238 -7.89 30.15 -11.84
C PRO A 238 -6.42 29.88 -11.48
N ALA A 239 -5.98 28.63 -11.34
CA ALA A 239 -4.61 28.32 -11.00
C ALA A 239 -3.85 27.86 -12.26
N ASP A 240 -2.95 28.69 -12.78
CA ASP A 240 -2.01 28.30 -13.86
C ASP A 240 -0.89 27.43 -13.32
N TYR A 241 -1.27 26.30 -12.72
CA TYR A 241 -0.34 25.35 -12.14
C TYR A 241 -0.60 23.95 -12.69
N GLN A 242 0.46 23.34 -13.18
CA GLN A 242 0.48 21.94 -13.60
C GLN A 242 1.33 21.11 -12.66
N ASP A 243 0.70 20.18 -11.95
CA ASP A 243 1.41 19.25 -11.08
C ASP A 243 2.00 18.09 -11.88
N SER A 244 3.27 17.77 -11.66
CA SER A 244 3.89 16.61 -12.31
C SER A 244 3.56 15.33 -11.56
N LEU A 245 2.88 14.39 -12.24
CA LEU A 245 2.64 13.02 -11.78
C LEU A 245 3.68 12.01 -12.29
N LYS A 246 4.71 12.48 -12.99
CA LYS A 246 5.82 11.65 -13.44
C LYS A 246 6.78 11.37 -12.28
N GLY A 247 6.41 10.40 -11.46
CA GLY A 247 7.19 10.03 -10.27
C GLY A 247 6.64 8.80 -9.59
N ARG A 248 7.23 8.45 -8.45
CA ARG A 248 6.97 7.23 -7.69
C ARG A 248 6.72 7.54 -6.23
N ASN A 249 5.79 6.82 -5.62
CA ASN A 249 5.57 6.88 -4.19
C ASN A 249 6.68 6.14 -3.44
N LYS A 250 7.16 6.76 -2.36
CA LYS A 250 8.02 6.14 -1.35
C LYS A 250 7.45 6.46 0.02
N GLY A 251 7.78 5.66 1.02
CA GLY A 251 7.27 5.93 2.37
C GLY A 251 7.90 5.10 3.45
N ILE A 252 7.72 5.58 4.67
CA ILE A 252 8.07 4.89 5.91
C ILE A 252 6.78 4.71 6.70
N ARG A 253 6.59 3.52 7.27
CA ARG A 253 5.44 3.16 8.10
C ARG A 253 5.90 2.66 9.45
N LEU A 254 5.26 3.12 10.51
CA LEU A 254 5.35 2.53 11.84
C LEU A 254 3.97 2.01 12.20
N SER A 255 3.86 0.76 12.60
CA SER A 255 2.56 0.13 12.84
C SER A 255 2.52 -0.63 14.15
N LEU A 256 1.37 -0.57 14.79
CA LEU A 256 0.97 -1.53 15.81
C LEU A 256 0.09 -2.59 15.14
N VAL A 257 0.42 -3.86 15.37
CA VAL A 257 -0.29 -5.02 14.81
C VAL A 257 -0.76 -5.90 15.95
N TYR A 258 -2.03 -6.25 15.95
CA TYR A 258 -2.59 -7.25 16.86
C TYR A 258 -3.07 -8.45 16.07
N LEU A 259 -2.52 -9.63 16.37
CA LEU A 259 -2.85 -10.87 15.68
C LEU A 259 -3.39 -11.91 16.66
N PHE A 260 -4.40 -12.61 16.21
CA PHE A 260 -4.91 -13.81 16.87
C PHE A 260 -4.48 -15.06 16.08
N GLU A 261 -3.93 -16.06 16.81
CA GLU A 261 -3.38 -17.27 16.23
C GLU A 261 -4.40 -18.40 16.27
N PHE A 262 -4.68 -18.98 15.12
CA PHE A 262 -5.49 -20.16 14.92
C PHE A 262 -4.59 -21.34 14.60
N SER A 263 -4.58 -22.38 15.44
CA SER A 263 -3.88 -23.63 15.18
C SER A 263 -4.89 -24.73 14.88
N SER A 264 -4.71 -25.40 13.74
CA SER A 264 -5.49 -26.60 13.43
C SER A 264 -4.77 -27.80 14.04
N ASP A 265 -5.08 -28.15 15.28
CA ASP A 265 -4.56 -29.37 15.94
C ASP A 265 -5.22 -30.61 15.35
N ARG A 266 -4.65 -31.11 14.24
CA ARG A 266 -5.01 -32.44 13.72
C ARG A 266 -4.73 -33.58 14.72
N LYS A 267 -3.85 -33.37 15.71
CA LYS A 267 -3.50 -34.37 16.73
C LYS A 267 -4.61 -34.62 17.75
N ALA A 268 -5.49 -33.67 18.01
CA ALA A 268 -6.60 -33.87 18.95
C ALA A 268 -7.69 -34.79 18.40
N ARG A 269 -7.82 -34.86 17.06
CA ARG A 269 -8.90 -35.67 16.43
C ARG A 269 -8.61 -37.18 16.40
N ASN A 270 -7.36 -37.62 16.59
CA ASN A 270 -6.97 -39.04 16.61
C ASN A 270 -6.90 -39.65 18.01
N LYS A 271 -7.05 -38.87 19.09
CA LYS A 271 -7.10 -39.40 20.46
C LYS A 271 -8.47 -39.95 20.89
N GLY A 272 -9.49 -39.84 20.04
CA GLY A 272 -10.86 -40.31 20.35
C GLY A 272 -11.26 -41.66 19.72
N LYS A 273 -10.33 -42.36 19.05
CA LYS A 273 -10.59 -43.74 18.65
C LYS A 273 -10.17 -44.66 19.81
N SER A 274 -11.08 -44.88 20.73
CA SER A 274 -11.06 -45.99 21.66
C SER A 274 -10.87 -47.29 20.87
N THR A 275 -9.80 -47.99 21.08
CA THR A 275 -9.66 -49.41 20.77
C THR A 275 -10.62 -50.14 21.69
N ILE A 276 -11.78 -50.54 21.19
CA ILE A 276 -12.61 -51.57 21.78
C ILE A 276 -11.83 -52.85 21.54
N ASP A 277 -11.29 -53.38 22.61
CA ASP A 277 -10.64 -54.69 22.62
C ASP A 277 -11.72 -55.78 22.58
N PRO A 278 -11.79 -56.63 21.54
CA PRO A 278 -12.77 -57.73 21.54
C PRO A 278 -12.12 -58.95 22.23
N LYS A 279 -12.18 -58.98 23.56
CA LYS A 279 -11.98 -60.17 24.34
C LYS A 279 -13.20 -60.33 25.26
N GLY A 280 -14.00 -61.25 24.88
CA GLY A 280 -15.10 -61.84 25.60
C GLY A 280 -15.66 -62.97 24.79
#